data_7405b688b6d11c87764d1b610a45b6d5
#
_entry.id   7405b688b6d11c87764d1b610a45b6d5
#
_cell.length_a   1.000
_cell.length_b   1.000
_cell.length_c   1.000
_cell.angle_alpha   90.00
_cell.angle_beta   90.00
_cell.angle_gamma   90.00
#
_symmetry.space_group_name_H-M   'P 1'
#
loop_
_entity.id
_entity.type
_entity.pdbx_description
1 polymer ?
#
loop_
_entity_poly.entity_id
_entity_poly.type
_entity_poly.pdbx_seq_one_letter_code
_entity_poly.pdbx_strand_id
1 'polypeptide(L)'
;QRGLLDETRVVWSGEFGRTPMRENRGGQEMNLIGRDHHPHGYTIWMAGGGIKPGIVHGATDEFGFYAVDKKVHVHDLHATILHLMGLDHERLTFRHTGRDYRLTDVAGNVVNGILA
;
A
#
# COMPACT_ATOMS: atom_id res chain seq x y z
N GLN A 1 4.18 -9.09 -26.36
CA GLN A 1 5.11 -9.20 -25.21
C GLN A 1 6.31 -8.32 -25.52
N ARG A 2 6.36 -7.13 -24.89
CA ARG A 2 7.35 -6.09 -25.22
C ARG A 2 8.46 -5.96 -24.17
N GLY A 3 8.52 -6.84 -23.13
CA GLY A 3 9.52 -6.77 -22.07
C GLY A 3 9.42 -5.55 -21.16
N LEU A 4 8.32 -4.79 -21.22
CA LEU A 4 8.19 -3.51 -20.51
C LEU A 4 8.15 -3.66 -18.97
N LEU A 5 7.87 -4.86 -18.47
CA LEU A 5 7.75 -5.10 -17.03
C LEU A 5 9.09 -4.98 -16.29
N ASP A 6 10.21 -5.15 -17.00
CA ASP A 6 11.54 -5.04 -16.39
C ASP A 6 11.85 -3.60 -15.94
N GLU A 7 11.30 -2.61 -16.66
CA GLU A 7 11.49 -1.17 -16.37
C GLU A 7 10.22 -0.49 -15.88
N THR A 8 9.10 -1.21 -15.84
CA THR A 8 7.80 -0.65 -15.44
C THR A 8 7.32 -1.32 -14.15
N ARG A 9 6.79 -0.52 -13.24
CA ARG A 9 6.16 -1.01 -12.01
C ARG A 9 4.67 -0.89 -12.14
N VAL A 10 3.98 -1.99 -11.86
CA VAL A 10 2.53 -2.03 -11.82
C VAL A 10 2.11 -2.20 -10.36
N VAL A 11 1.27 -1.31 -9.90
CA VAL A 11 0.65 -1.36 -8.56
C VAL A 11 -0.85 -1.44 -8.73
N TRP A 12 -1.47 -2.43 -8.12
CA TRP A 12 -2.91 -2.63 -8.14
C TRP A 12 -3.43 -2.74 -6.71
N SER A 13 -4.39 -1.90 -6.37
CA SER A 13 -5.00 -1.82 -5.05
C SER A 13 -6.38 -1.19 -5.13
N GLY A 14 -7.21 -1.40 -4.10
CA GLY A 14 -8.27 -0.45 -3.76
C GLY A 14 -7.70 0.73 -2.98
N GLU A 15 -8.56 1.68 -2.61
CA GLU A 15 -8.20 2.80 -1.74
C GLU A 15 -7.76 2.31 -0.34
N PHE A 16 -8.38 1.24 0.14
CA PHE A 16 -8.05 0.41 1.30
C PHE A 16 -8.85 -0.91 1.24
N GLY A 17 -8.94 -1.65 2.34
CA GLY A 17 -9.62 -2.94 2.42
C GLY A 17 -11.11 -2.86 2.68
N ARG A 18 -11.68 -4.04 2.88
CA ARG A 18 -13.08 -4.23 3.26
C ARG A 18 -13.17 -5.16 4.48
N THR A 19 -14.08 -4.85 5.40
CA THR A 19 -14.37 -5.75 6.52
C THR A 19 -15.03 -7.03 6.02
N PRO A 20 -14.98 -8.14 6.79
CA PRO A 20 -15.79 -9.32 6.48
C PRO A 20 -17.30 -9.09 6.70
N MET A 21 -17.69 -7.94 7.23
CA MET A 21 -19.07 -7.61 7.58
C MET A 21 -19.78 -6.82 6.46
N ARG A 22 -21.09 -6.97 6.41
CA ARG A 22 -21.95 -6.20 5.51
C ARG A 22 -21.94 -4.72 5.91
N GLU A 23 -21.80 -3.84 4.92
CA GLU A 23 -21.95 -2.42 5.12
C GLU A 23 -23.38 -2.07 5.61
N ASN A 24 -23.45 -1.30 6.68
CA ASN A 24 -24.70 -0.84 7.27
C ASN A 24 -24.60 0.66 7.58
N ARG A 25 -25.15 1.49 6.70
CA ARG A 25 -25.18 2.94 6.87
C ARG A 25 -26.31 3.35 7.81
N GLY A 26 -26.02 3.39 9.10
CA GLY A 26 -26.97 3.89 10.10
C GLY A 26 -28.25 3.06 10.24
N GLY A 27 -28.17 1.75 9.97
CA GLY A 27 -29.32 0.85 10.09
C GLY A 27 -30.25 0.79 8.86
N GLN A 28 -29.91 1.51 7.78
CA GLN A 28 -30.69 1.43 6.53
C GLN A 28 -30.27 0.24 5.70
N GLU A 29 -31.23 -0.57 5.24
CA GLU A 29 -30.98 -1.60 4.25
C GLU A 29 -30.63 -0.96 2.91
N MET A 30 -29.43 -1.31 2.38
CA MET A 30 -29.02 -0.88 1.06
C MET A 30 -29.45 -1.89 0.01
N ASN A 31 -29.92 -1.40 -1.13
CA ASN A 31 -30.33 -2.25 -2.26
C ASN A 31 -29.15 -3.05 -2.86
N LEU A 32 -27.92 -2.58 -2.65
CA LEU A 32 -26.69 -3.25 -3.06
C LEU A 32 -25.96 -3.77 -1.82
N ILE A 33 -25.62 -5.05 -1.85
CA ILE A 33 -24.87 -5.70 -0.76
C ILE A 33 -23.39 -5.52 -1.01
N GLY A 34 -22.71 -4.80 -0.10
CA GLY A 34 -21.27 -4.65 -0.08
C GLY A 34 -20.70 -4.89 1.31
N ARG A 35 -19.38 -5.02 1.40
CA ARG A 35 -18.64 -5.05 2.66
C ARG A 35 -18.21 -3.63 3.03
N ASP A 36 -18.20 -3.34 4.31
CA ASP A 36 -17.82 -2.02 4.80
C ASP A 36 -16.33 -1.71 4.59
N HIS A 37 -16.00 -0.45 4.56
CA HIS A 37 -14.63 0.06 4.40
C HIS A 37 -13.74 -0.32 5.59
N HIS A 38 -12.48 -0.69 5.34
CA HIS A 38 -11.57 -1.12 6.40
C HIS A 38 -10.11 -0.78 6.09
N PRO A 39 -9.51 0.18 6.82
CA PRO A 39 -8.14 0.62 6.53
C PRO A 39 -7.05 -0.21 7.23
N HIS A 40 -7.40 -1.11 8.19
CA HIS A 40 -6.42 -1.74 9.07
C HIS A 40 -5.83 -3.06 8.53
N GLY A 41 -6.35 -3.58 7.43
CA GLY A 41 -5.83 -4.78 6.80
C GLY A 41 -6.33 -4.94 5.38
N TYR A 42 -5.42 -4.91 4.39
CA TYR A 42 -5.73 -5.13 2.98
C TYR A 42 -4.48 -5.54 2.21
N THR A 43 -4.70 -6.04 1.02
CA THR A 43 -3.62 -6.51 0.13
C THR A 43 -3.41 -5.53 -1.00
N ILE A 44 -2.15 -5.25 -1.30
CA ILE A 44 -1.70 -4.54 -2.50
C ILE A 44 -0.93 -5.54 -3.36
N TRP A 45 -1.22 -5.58 -4.64
CA TRP A 45 -0.46 -6.37 -5.61
C TRP A 45 0.52 -5.47 -6.36
N MET A 46 1.76 -5.92 -6.50
CA MET A 46 2.81 -5.20 -7.20
C MET A 46 3.57 -6.14 -8.13
N ALA A 47 3.99 -5.63 -9.28
CA ALA A 47 4.85 -6.37 -10.20
C ALA A 47 5.78 -5.44 -10.98
N GLY A 48 6.85 -6.01 -11.50
CA GLY A 48 7.79 -5.31 -12.41
C GLY A 48 8.98 -4.71 -11.70
N GLY A 49 9.72 -3.92 -12.42
CA GLY A 49 11.03 -3.33 -12.13
C GLY A 49 11.48 -3.27 -10.67
N GLY A 50 12.31 -4.21 -10.24
CA GLY A 50 12.86 -4.26 -8.89
C GLY A 50 11.96 -4.90 -7.82
N ILE A 51 10.76 -5.38 -8.19
CA ILE A 51 9.88 -6.12 -7.28
C ILE A 51 10.17 -7.62 -7.40
N LYS A 52 10.37 -8.29 -6.26
CA LYS A 52 10.57 -9.74 -6.18
C LYS A 52 9.28 -10.47 -6.58
N PRO A 53 9.30 -11.29 -7.63
CA PRO A 53 8.12 -12.00 -8.10
C PRO A 53 7.77 -13.20 -7.22
N GLY A 54 6.49 -13.62 -7.23
CA GLY A 54 6.03 -14.88 -6.67
C GLY A 54 6.07 -14.97 -5.15
N ILE A 55 6.12 -13.85 -4.43
CA ILE A 55 6.11 -13.82 -2.97
C ILE A 55 4.80 -13.25 -2.42
N VAL A 56 4.51 -13.62 -1.18
CA VAL A 56 3.54 -12.95 -0.32
C VAL A 56 4.31 -12.33 0.84
N HIS A 57 4.08 -11.05 1.12
CA HIS A 57 4.73 -10.31 2.19
C HIS A 57 3.71 -9.88 3.23
N GLY A 58 3.85 -10.40 4.44
CA GLY A 58 2.94 -10.15 5.54
C GLY A 58 1.65 -10.96 5.50
N ALA A 59 0.87 -10.85 6.55
CA ALA A 59 -0.42 -11.50 6.69
C ALA A 59 -1.37 -10.69 7.57
N THR A 60 -2.66 -10.92 7.39
CA THR A 60 -3.71 -10.49 8.32
C THR A 60 -3.94 -11.58 9.39
N ASP A 61 -4.69 -11.22 10.43
CA ASP A 61 -5.27 -12.18 11.35
C ASP A 61 -6.27 -13.12 10.62
N GLU A 62 -6.75 -14.14 11.32
CA GLU A 62 -7.66 -15.17 10.78
C GLU A 62 -8.99 -14.61 10.28
N PHE A 63 -9.40 -13.43 10.76
CA PHE A 63 -10.64 -12.76 10.33
C PHE A 63 -10.41 -11.76 9.19
N GLY A 64 -9.16 -11.51 8.80
CA GLY A 64 -8.81 -10.48 7.82
C GLY A 64 -9.03 -9.06 8.35
N PHE A 65 -8.99 -8.87 9.68
CA PHE A 65 -9.33 -7.59 10.31
C PHE A 65 -8.10 -6.69 10.47
N TYR A 66 -6.98 -7.23 10.96
CA TYR A 66 -5.75 -6.46 11.17
C TYR A 66 -4.57 -7.11 10.47
N ALA A 67 -3.69 -6.30 9.89
CA ALA A 67 -2.38 -6.76 9.51
C ALA A 67 -1.60 -7.12 10.78
N VAL A 68 -1.07 -8.36 10.88
CA VAL A 68 -0.39 -8.87 12.09
C VAL A 68 1.04 -9.31 11.83
N ASP A 69 1.38 -9.74 10.63
CA ASP A 69 2.74 -10.10 10.23
C ASP A 69 3.30 -9.09 9.24
N LYS A 70 4.57 -8.71 9.39
CA LYS A 70 5.31 -7.79 8.49
C LYS A 70 4.46 -6.63 8.01
N LYS A 71 3.87 -5.93 8.95
CA LYS A 71 2.98 -4.78 8.68
C LYS A 71 3.68 -3.75 7.80
N VAL A 72 2.97 -3.29 6.77
CA VAL A 72 3.42 -2.21 5.88
C VAL A 72 2.44 -1.05 6.01
N HIS A 73 2.92 0.09 6.48
CA HIS A 73 2.14 1.31 6.50
C HIS A 73 2.11 1.96 5.10
N VAL A 74 1.12 2.80 4.82
CA VAL A 74 1.05 3.52 3.54
C VAL A 74 2.31 4.35 3.27
N HIS A 75 2.93 4.91 4.31
CA HIS A 75 4.20 5.65 4.18
C HIS A 75 5.36 4.72 3.78
N ASP A 76 5.38 3.46 4.25
CA ASP A 76 6.38 2.48 3.84
C ASP A 76 6.20 2.08 2.37
N LEU A 77 4.95 1.94 1.91
CA LEU A 77 4.63 1.74 0.51
C LEU A 77 5.18 2.90 -0.35
N HIS A 78 4.89 4.14 0.02
CA HIS A 78 5.37 5.32 -0.70
C HIS A 78 6.90 5.42 -0.69
N ALA A 79 7.55 5.16 0.47
CA ALA A 79 9.01 5.11 0.57
C ALA A 79 9.61 4.06 -0.38
N THR A 80 8.97 2.89 -0.45
CA THR A 80 9.40 1.79 -1.32
C THR A 80 9.23 2.12 -2.80
N ILE A 81 8.11 2.72 -3.18
CA ILE A 81 7.87 3.17 -4.56
C ILE A 81 8.92 4.22 -4.97
N LEU A 82 9.17 5.22 -4.12
CA LEU A 82 10.19 6.24 -4.39
C LEU A 82 11.59 5.62 -4.52
N HIS A 83 11.95 4.70 -3.61
CA HIS A 83 13.22 3.98 -3.67
C HIS A 83 13.38 3.22 -4.99
N LEU A 84 12.35 2.49 -5.43
CA LEU A 84 12.34 1.79 -6.72
C LEU A 84 12.47 2.74 -7.93
N MET A 85 12.06 3.99 -7.78
CA MET A 85 12.24 5.04 -8.78
C MET A 85 13.63 5.72 -8.70
N GLY A 86 14.51 5.27 -7.80
CA GLY A 86 15.83 5.86 -7.57
C GLY A 86 15.80 7.17 -6.76
N LEU A 87 14.70 7.44 -6.08
CA LEU A 87 14.49 8.63 -5.28
C LEU A 87 14.64 8.34 -3.79
N ASP A 88 15.35 9.18 -3.07
CA ASP A 88 15.42 9.15 -1.63
C ASP A 88 14.22 9.90 -1.04
N HIS A 89 13.31 9.19 -0.38
CA HIS A 89 12.08 9.76 0.14
C HIS A 89 12.29 10.74 1.30
N GLU A 90 13.44 10.70 1.97
CA GLU A 90 13.78 11.66 3.04
C GLU A 90 14.34 12.97 2.48
N ARG A 91 15.05 12.90 1.35
CA ARG A 91 15.64 14.06 0.67
C ARG A 91 14.70 14.73 -0.32
N LEU A 92 13.71 13.98 -0.83
CA LEU A 92 12.70 14.52 -1.74
C LEU A 92 11.69 15.34 -0.94
N THR A 93 11.87 16.66 -0.95
CA THR A 93 11.00 17.58 -0.21
C THR A 93 10.31 18.56 -1.14
N PHE A 94 9.14 19.02 -0.72
CA PHE A 94 8.39 20.10 -1.31
C PHE A 94 8.24 21.24 -0.29
N ARG A 95 8.76 22.42 -0.62
CA ARG A 95 8.67 23.58 0.26
C ARG A 95 7.33 24.29 0.10
N HIS A 96 6.60 24.39 1.21
CA HIS A 96 5.33 25.10 1.27
C HIS A 96 5.20 25.86 2.60
N THR A 97 4.80 27.15 2.54
CA THR A 97 4.61 28.02 3.73
C THR A 97 5.75 27.95 4.75
N GLY A 98 7.01 27.92 4.25
CA GLY A 98 8.21 27.93 5.10
C GLY A 98 8.64 26.56 5.66
N ARG A 99 7.88 25.48 5.43
CA ARG A 99 8.21 24.12 5.84
C ARG A 99 8.52 23.23 4.62
N ASP A 100 9.47 22.32 4.78
CA ASP A 100 9.76 21.28 3.80
C ASP A 100 8.94 20.03 4.14
N TYR A 101 8.10 19.61 3.21
CA TYR A 101 7.24 18.43 3.33
C TYR A 101 7.79 17.27 2.50
N ARG A 102 7.79 16.08 3.07
CA ARG A 102 8.05 14.82 2.36
C ARG A 102 6.74 14.14 2.00
N LEU A 103 6.73 13.33 0.95
CA LEU A 103 5.57 12.47 0.61
C LEU A 103 5.24 11.48 1.75
N THR A 104 6.27 11.05 2.47
CA THR A 104 6.16 10.11 3.60
C THR A 104 6.00 10.81 4.96
N ASP A 105 5.85 12.14 4.97
CA ASP A 105 5.83 12.98 6.18
C ASP A 105 7.06 12.71 7.07
N VAL A 106 6.88 12.34 8.32
CA VAL A 106 7.97 12.02 9.26
C VAL A 106 8.25 10.51 9.40
N ALA A 107 7.56 9.69 8.61
CA ALA A 107 7.62 8.23 8.68
C ALA A 107 8.08 7.63 7.34
N GLY A 108 7.91 6.33 7.19
CA GLY A 108 8.21 5.56 6.00
C GLY A 108 9.53 4.84 6.06
N ASN A 109 9.48 3.53 5.83
CA ASN A 109 10.65 2.66 5.71
C ASN A 109 10.55 1.89 4.40
N VAL A 110 11.64 1.75 3.69
CA VAL A 110 11.69 0.91 2.50
C VAL A 110 11.47 -0.54 2.89
N VAL A 111 10.51 -1.18 2.26
CA VAL A 111 10.15 -2.59 2.53
C VAL A 111 11.11 -3.51 1.76
N ASN A 112 12.31 -3.69 2.29
CA ASN A 112 13.38 -4.47 1.63
C ASN A 112 12.97 -5.92 1.32
N GLY A 113 12.03 -6.50 2.06
CA GLY A 113 11.58 -7.87 1.88
C GLY A 113 10.87 -8.15 0.53
N ILE A 114 10.42 -7.11 -0.17
CA ILE A 114 9.76 -7.24 -1.49
C ILE A 114 10.66 -6.83 -2.65
N LEU A 115 11.88 -6.37 -2.39
CA LEU A 115 12.83 -5.96 -3.43
C LEU A 115 13.58 -7.17 -4.00
N ALA A 116 13.82 -7.16 -5.32
CA ALA A 116 14.55 -8.21 -6.04
C ALA A 116 16.06 -8.09 -5.82
#